data_77a9b750c8dc8f466d284d66ec880202
#
_entry.id   77a9b750c8dc8f466d284d66ec880202
#
_cell.length_a   1.000
_cell.length_b   1.000
_cell.length_c   1.000
_cell.angle_alpha   90.00
_cell.angle_beta   90.00
_cell.angle_gamma   90.00
#
_symmetry.space_group_name_H-M   'P 1'
#
loop_
_entity.id
_entity.type
_entity.pdbx_description
1 polymer ?
#
loop_
_entity_poly.entity_id
_entity_poly.type
_entity_poly.pdbx_seq_one_letter_code
_entity_poly.pdbx_strand_id
1 'polypeptide(L)'
;MYLAFEPKGAFQGLPPVAEPRLDEWLHELVNDGVENFVCDNGERIIGHTMLCRGPGKHEAELAIFIHQDWRGFGAGRALLLGTLNYGCKQLELGRVQLSVQGANVLALRLLESVGFRPVMGSKSFAWELSMERPSNCEKCKGELCDAFNVTLPVTIRKR
;
A
#
# COMPACT_ATOMS: atom_id res chain seq x y z
N MET A 1 5.68 9.09 -13.07
CA MET A 1 5.78 7.66 -12.76
C MET A 1 4.90 6.81 -13.68
N TYR A 2 3.59 7.03 -13.73
CA TYR A 2 2.64 6.13 -14.41
C TYR A 2 2.73 6.06 -15.93
N LEU A 3 3.19 7.10 -16.60
CA LEU A 3 3.37 7.08 -18.07
C LEU A 3 4.34 5.96 -18.53
N ALA A 4 5.39 5.71 -17.76
CA ALA A 4 6.39 4.67 -18.02
C ALA A 4 6.27 3.45 -17.07
N PHE A 5 5.12 3.28 -16.41
CA PHE A 5 4.92 2.18 -15.47
C PHE A 5 4.61 0.86 -16.19
N GLU A 6 5.20 -0.22 -15.73
CA GLU A 6 4.95 -1.59 -16.23
C GLU A 6 4.70 -2.56 -15.05
N PRO A 7 3.78 -3.52 -15.20
CA PRO A 7 2.84 -3.68 -16.32
C PRO A 7 1.65 -2.72 -16.22
N LYS A 8 1.12 -2.33 -17.37
CA LYS A 8 -0.19 -1.70 -17.50
C LYS A 8 -1.21 -2.75 -17.93
N GLY A 9 -2.49 -2.54 -17.63
CA GLY A 9 -3.49 -3.50 -18.05
C GLY A 9 -4.92 -3.16 -17.66
N ALA A 10 -5.84 -3.98 -18.15
CA ALA A 10 -7.27 -3.89 -17.85
C ALA A 10 -7.66 -4.58 -16.52
N PHE A 11 -6.68 -5.09 -15.77
CA PHE A 11 -6.95 -5.74 -14.48
C PHE A 11 -7.21 -4.70 -13.41
N GLN A 12 -8.12 -5.02 -12.51
CA GLN A 12 -8.47 -4.19 -11.36
C GLN A 12 -7.20 -3.83 -10.56
N GLY A 13 -6.99 -2.54 -10.33
CA GLY A 13 -5.86 -2.03 -9.57
C GLY A 13 -4.57 -1.78 -10.35
N LEU A 14 -4.52 -2.05 -11.66
CA LEU A 14 -3.39 -1.65 -12.51
C LEU A 14 -3.66 -0.30 -13.19
N PRO A 15 -2.61 0.52 -13.41
CA PRO A 15 -2.76 1.76 -14.17
C PRO A 15 -3.27 1.47 -15.59
N PRO A 16 -4.25 2.24 -16.11
CA PRO A 16 -4.75 2.09 -17.46
C PRO A 16 -3.67 2.27 -18.52
N VAL A 17 -3.84 1.59 -19.67
CA VAL A 17 -2.89 1.68 -20.80
C VAL A 17 -3.06 2.99 -21.55
N ALA A 18 -4.31 3.43 -21.76
CA ALA A 18 -4.62 4.63 -22.55
C ALA A 18 -4.46 5.91 -21.72
N GLU A 19 -3.75 6.90 -22.27
CA GLU A 19 -3.50 8.19 -21.57
C GLU A 19 -4.77 8.91 -21.10
N PRO A 20 -5.85 9.05 -21.89
CA PRO A 20 -7.06 9.71 -21.40
C PRO A 20 -7.66 9.02 -20.16
N ARG A 21 -7.67 7.68 -20.15
CA ARG A 21 -8.13 6.91 -18.99
C ARG A 21 -7.16 6.97 -17.80
N LEU A 22 -5.87 7.14 -18.07
CA LEU A 22 -4.87 7.30 -17.01
C LEU A 22 -5.09 8.62 -16.27
N ASP A 23 -5.39 9.70 -16.97
CA ASP A 23 -5.67 11.00 -16.35
C ASP A 23 -6.97 10.97 -15.53
N GLU A 24 -8.04 10.38 -16.07
CA GLU A 24 -9.28 10.14 -15.34
C GLU A 24 -9.03 9.33 -14.06
N TRP A 25 -8.31 8.22 -14.19
CA TRP A 25 -7.95 7.36 -13.07
C TRP A 25 -7.10 8.08 -12.01
N LEU A 26 -6.12 8.90 -12.42
CA LEU A 26 -5.33 9.71 -11.49
C LEU A 26 -6.18 10.76 -10.78
N HIS A 27 -7.16 11.37 -11.45
CA HIS A 27 -8.10 12.29 -10.81
C HIS A 27 -8.97 11.57 -9.78
N GLU A 28 -9.44 10.36 -10.06
CA GLU A 28 -10.20 9.55 -9.10
C GLU A 28 -9.38 9.19 -7.85
N LEU A 29 -8.06 8.98 -7.98
CA LEU A 29 -7.18 8.66 -6.85
C LEU A 29 -6.95 9.83 -5.88
N VAL A 30 -7.18 11.07 -6.30
CA VAL A 30 -7.01 12.28 -5.47
C VAL A 30 -8.31 12.73 -4.82
N ASN A 31 -9.39 11.96 -4.95
CA ASN A 31 -10.68 12.29 -4.37
C ASN A 31 -10.72 12.15 -2.85
N ASP A 32 -11.71 12.78 -2.23
CA ASP A 32 -11.96 12.71 -0.79
C ASP A 32 -12.14 11.26 -0.31
N GLY A 33 -11.42 10.91 0.75
CA GLY A 33 -11.45 9.58 1.35
C GLY A 33 -10.33 8.65 0.92
N VAL A 34 -9.42 9.10 0.04
CA VAL A 34 -8.21 8.37 -0.34
C VAL A 34 -6.98 9.07 0.23
N GLU A 35 -6.21 8.37 1.04
CA GLU A 35 -4.92 8.85 1.55
C GLU A 35 -3.81 8.40 0.60
N ASN A 36 -3.10 9.35 0.02
CA ASN A 36 -2.07 9.10 -0.96
C ASN A 36 -0.67 9.36 -0.40
N PHE A 37 0.28 8.44 -0.64
CA PHE A 37 1.67 8.54 -0.24
C PHE A 37 2.58 8.26 -1.44
N VAL A 38 3.61 9.04 -1.59
CA VAL A 38 4.57 8.87 -2.67
C VAL A 38 5.97 8.63 -2.11
N CYS A 39 6.71 7.79 -2.81
CA CYS A 39 8.13 7.57 -2.62
C CYS A 39 8.87 8.38 -3.67
N ASP A 40 9.73 9.29 -3.22
CA ASP A 40 10.47 10.23 -4.05
C ASP A 40 11.96 10.03 -3.81
N ASN A 41 12.75 9.91 -4.87
CA ASN A 41 14.20 9.75 -4.80
C ASN A 41 14.96 11.08 -4.93
N GLY A 42 14.25 12.21 -4.90
CA GLY A 42 14.79 13.56 -5.07
C GLY A 42 14.68 14.11 -6.50
N GLU A 43 14.58 13.23 -7.49
CA GLU A 43 14.44 13.59 -8.92
C GLU A 43 13.02 13.34 -9.44
N ARG A 44 12.44 12.21 -9.01
CA ARG A 44 11.11 11.77 -9.48
C ARG A 44 10.40 10.88 -8.47
N ILE A 45 9.08 10.79 -8.61
CA ILE A 45 8.28 9.82 -7.88
C ILE A 45 8.57 8.42 -8.46
N ILE A 46 9.01 7.49 -7.60
CA ILE A 46 9.38 6.11 -7.93
C ILE A 46 8.39 5.09 -7.37
N GLY A 47 7.51 5.49 -6.46
CA GLY A 47 6.49 4.64 -5.89
C GLY A 47 5.29 5.45 -5.41
N HIS A 48 4.14 4.80 -5.35
CA HIS A 48 2.88 5.36 -4.87
C HIS A 48 2.10 4.28 -4.11
N THR A 49 1.55 4.64 -2.95
CA THR A 49 0.53 3.86 -2.25
C THR A 49 -0.68 4.71 -1.97
N MET A 50 -1.82 4.05 -1.87
CA MET A 50 -3.05 4.67 -1.42
C MET A 50 -3.76 3.80 -0.40
N LEU A 51 -4.44 4.45 0.55
CA LEU A 51 -5.38 3.85 1.47
C LEU A 51 -6.76 4.40 1.16
N CYS A 52 -7.64 3.55 0.68
CA CYS A 52 -9.06 3.86 0.47
C CYS A 52 -9.84 3.37 1.69
N ARG A 53 -10.76 4.19 2.22
CA ARG A 53 -11.58 3.77 3.35
C ARG A 53 -12.40 2.53 2.97
N GLY A 54 -12.33 1.51 3.82
CA GLY A 54 -13.14 0.30 3.72
C GLY A 54 -14.56 0.50 4.25
N PRO A 55 -15.40 -0.54 4.20
CA PRO A 55 -16.77 -0.49 4.69
C PRO A 55 -16.86 -0.30 6.21
N GLY A 56 -15.84 -0.75 6.95
CA GLY A 56 -15.75 -0.58 8.41
C GLY A 56 -14.97 0.67 8.80
N LYS A 57 -15.29 1.24 9.97
CA LYS A 57 -14.65 2.46 10.48
C LYS A 57 -13.12 2.36 10.58
N HIS A 58 -12.59 1.19 10.90
CA HIS A 58 -11.16 0.92 11.10
C HIS A 58 -10.58 0.02 10.01
N GLU A 59 -11.18 0.04 8.82
CA GLU A 59 -10.76 -0.77 7.68
C GLU A 59 -10.34 0.10 6.50
N ALA A 60 -9.36 -0.37 5.77
CA ALA A 60 -8.93 0.27 4.53
C ALA A 60 -8.52 -0.77 3.48
N GLU A 61 -8.72 -0.42 2.22
CA GLU A 61 -8.12 -1.11 1.09
C GLU A 61 -6.85 -0.37 0.68
N LEU A 62 -5.77 -1.12 0.46
CA LEU A 62 -4.47 -0.60 0.08
C LEU A 62 -4.16 -0.97 -1.37
N ALA A 63 -3.60 -0.02 -2.11
CA ALA A 63 -2.90 -0.31 -3.35
C ALA A 63 -1.49 0.25 -3.30
N ILE A 64 -0.54 -0.46 -3.94
CA ILE A 64 0.87 -0.07 -3.98
C ILE A 64 1.46 -0.28 -5.37
N PHE A 65 2.17 0.72 -5.85
CA PHE A 65 2.83 0.75 -7.15
C PHE A 65 4.29 1.17 -6.99
N ILE A 66 5.21 0.36 -7.49
CA ILE A 66 6.64 0.70 -7.54
C ILE A 66 7.09 0.63 -8.99
N HIS A 67 7.68 1.71 -9.47
CA HIS A 67 8.25 1.76 -10.82
C HIS A 67 9.22 0.60 -11.02
N GLN A 68 9.16 -0.06 -12.16
CA GLN A 68 9.89 -1.30 -12.43
C GLN A 68 11.39 -1.19 -12.18
N ASP A 69 12.02 -0.07 -12.53
CA ASP A 69 13.47 0.17 -12.33
C ASP A 69 13.88 0.27 -10.86
N TRP A 70 12.90 0.40 -9.95
CA TRP A 70 13.12 0.58 -8.51
C TRP A 70 12.60 -0.60 -7.66
N ARG A 71 12.16 -1.68 -8.32
CA ARG A 71 11.77 -2.91 -7.62
C ARG A 71 13.01 -3.65 -7.12
N GLY A 72 12.89 -4.34 -5.99
CA GLY A 72 13.99 -5.08 -5.39
C GLY A 72 14.98 -4.26 -4.56
N PHE A 73 14.90 -2.93 -4.59
CA PHE A 73 15.81 -2.02 -3.85
C PHE A 73 15.23 -1.53 -2.52
N GLY A 74 14.18 -2.15 -1.99
CA GLY A 74 13.60 -1.80 -0.70
C GLY A 74 12.55 -0.67 -0.73
N ALA A 75 12.39 0.06 -1.84
CA ALA A 75 11.45 1.17 -1.96
C ALA A 75 10.01 0.76 -1.63
N GLY A 76 9.57 -0.40 -2.11
CA GLY A 76 8.23 -0.92 -1.84
C GLY A 76 8.00 -1.23 -0.36
N ARG A 77 8.98 -1.84 0.32
CA ARG A 77 8.89 -2.12 1.74
C ARG A 77 8.81 -0.84 2.55
N ALA A 78 9.64 0.11 2.22
CA ALA A 78 9.67 1.41 2.85
C ALA A 78 8.36 2.15 2.77
N LEU A 79 7.86 2.29 1.55
CA LEU A 79 6.62 2.97 1.28
C LEU A 79 5.44 2.29 1.97
N LEU A 80 5.37 0.95 1.91
CA LEU A 80 4.32 0.17 2.57
C LEU A 80 4.34 0.36 4.09
N LEU A 81 5.51 0.25 4.74
CA LEU A 81 5.65 0.44 6.18
C LEU A 81 5.27 1.86 6.62
N GLY A 82 5.71 2.89 5.87
CA GLY A 82 5.33 4.28 6.16
C GLY A 82 3.84 4.53 6.05
N THR A 83 3.20 3.95 5.02
CA THR A 83 1.75 4.03 4.83
C THR A 83 0.99 3.34 5.96
N LEU A 84 1.40 2.13 6.37
CA LEU A 84 0.79 1.38 7.46
C LEU A 84 0.98 2.09 8.81
N ASN A 85 2.15 2.67 9.07
CA ASN A 85 2.39 3.46 10.27
C ASN A 85 1.44 4.66 10.36
N TYR A 86 1.24 5.37 9.24
CA TYR A 86 0.25 6.44 9.18
C TYR A 86 -1.18 5.91 9.42
N GLY A 87 -1.56 4.84 8.74
CA GLY A 87 -2.86 4.20 8.90
C GLY A 87 -3.15 3.81 10.36
N CYS A 88 -2.16 3.23 11.04
CA CYS A 88 -2.27 2.87 12.45
C CYS A 88 -2.38 4.08 13.36
N LYS A 89 -1.51 5.09 13.19
CA LYS A 89 -1.39 6.23 14.14
C LYS A 89 -2.41 7.34 13.90
N GLN A 90 -2.75 7.61 12.65
CA GLN A 90 -3.58 8.76 12.30
C GLN A 90 -5.01 8.37 11.92
N LEU A 91 -5.20 7.19 11.35
CA LEU A 91 -6.51 6.71 10.92
C LEU A 91 -7.09 5.63 11.84
N GLU A 92 -6.34 5.20 12.85
CA GLU A 92 -6.73 4.16 13.81
C GLU A 92 -7.17 2.86 13.11
N LEU A 93 -6.51 2.51 11.99
CA LEU A 93 -6.88 1.31 11.26
C LEU A 93 -6.56 0.05 12.05
N GLY A 94 -7.54 -0.85 12.13
CA GLY A 94 -7.41 -2.20 12.71
C GLY A 94 -7.20 -3.27 11.64
N ARG A 95 -7.56 -2.96 10.39
CA ARG A 95 -7.46 -3.91 9.27
C ARG A 95 -7.13 -3.21 7.97
N VAL A 96 -6.19 -3.79 7.23
CA VAL A 96 -5.85 -3.35 5.87
C VAL A 96 -5.92 -4.56 4.95
N GLN A 97 -6.63 -4.40 3.83
CA GLN A 97 -6.77 -5.42 2.81
C GLN A 97 -6.21 -4.94 1.48
N LEU A 98 -5.81 -5.86 0.64
CA LEU A 98 -5.47 -5.59 -0.76
C LEU A 98 -5.67 -6.85 -1.62
N SER A 99 -5.81 -6.65 -2.91
CA SER A 99 -5.87 -7.72 -3.88
C SER A 99 -4.59 -7.74 -4.70
N VAL A 100 -4.00 -8.94 -4.87
CA VAL A 100 -2.79 -9.14 -5.67
C VAL A 100 -2.90 -10.41 -6.50
N GLN A 101 -2.44 -10.35 -7.73
CA GLN A 101 -2.42 -11.53 -8.60
C GLN A 101 -1.37 -12.55 -8.12
N GLY A 102 -1.73 -13.83 -8.10
CA GLY A 102 -0.83 -14.90 -7.66
C GLY A 102 0.48 -15.02 -8.46
N ALA A 103 0.50 -14.52 -9.70
CA ALA A 103 1.71 -14.46 -10.52
C ALA A 103 2.67 -13.33 -10.10
N ASN A 104 2.22 -12.36 -9.29
CA ASN A 104 3.06 -11.25 -8.81
C ASN A 104 3.88 -11.65 -7.58
N VAL A 105 4.84 -12.54 -7.79
CA VAL A 105 5.67 -13.13 -6.72
C VAL A 105 6.41 -12.07 -5.91
N LEU A 106 6.84 -10.97 -6.53
CA LEU A 106 7.53 -9.88 -5.83
C LEU A 106 6.62 -9.18 -4.83
N ALA A 107 5.38 -8.88 -5.23
CA ALA A 107 4.39 -8.31 -4.33
C ALA A 107 4.03 -9.28 -3.20
N LEU A 108 3.82 -10.56 -3.51
CA LEU A 108 3.50 -11.57 -2.50
C LEU A 108 4.58 -11.66 -1.42
N ARG A 109 5.87 -11.74 -1.81
CA ARG A 109 6.99 -11.76 -0.87
C ARG A 109 7.07 -10.49 -0.02
N LEU A 110 6.80 -9.33 -0.64
CA LEU A 110 6.75 -8.06 0.09
C LEU A 110 5.67 -8.09 1.16
N LEU A 111 4.45 -8.49 0.79
CA LEU A 111 3.31 -8.56 1.70
C LEU A 111 3.56 -9.52 2.87
N GLU A 112 4.04 -10.72 2.59
CA GLU A 112 4.41 -11.71 3.61
C GLU A 112 5.46 -11.16 4.58
N SER A 113 6.47 -10.44 4.05
CA SER A 113 7.55 -9.86 4.86
C SER A 113 7.08 -8.78 5.82
N VAL A 114 5.90 -8.19 5.57
CA VAL A 114 5.28 -7.16 6.42
C VAL A 114 4.20 -7.75 7.33
N GLY A 115 3.82 -9.01 7.11
CA GLY A 115 2.88 -9.74 7.95
C GLY A 115 1.49 -9.92 7.37
N PHE A 116 1.24 -9.52 6.13
CA PHE A 116 -0.01 -9.85 5.44
C PHE A 116 -0.20 -11.35 5.31
N ARG A 117 -1.44 -11.79 5.31
CA ARG A 117 -1.83 -13.20 5.14
C ARG A 117 -2.91 -13.34 4.07
N PRO A 118 -2.92 -14.44 3.31
CA PRO A 118 -3.98 -14.70 2.34
C PRO A 118 -5.32 -14.92 3.05
N VAL A 119 -6.38 -14.32 2.51
CA VAL A 119 -7.75 -14.53 2.99
C VAL A 119 -8.30 -15.81 2.38
N MET A 120 -8.49 -16.82 3.20
CA MET A 120 -8.99 -18.13 2.78
C MET A 120 -10.46 -18.03 2.33
N GLY A 121 -10.79 -18.70 1.22
CA GLY A 121 -12.16 -18.77 0.68
C GLY A 121 -12.61 -17.55 -0.13
N SER A 122 -11.77 -16.55 -0.30
CA SER A 122 -12.05 -15.44 -1.19
C SER A 122 -11.89 -15.87 -2.65
N LYS A 123 -12.85 -15.46 -3.50
CA LYS A 123 -12.78 -15.67 -4.96
C LYS A 123 -11.73 -14.78 -5.63
N SER A 124 -11.29 -13.75 -4.96
CA SER A 124 -10.20 -12.84 -5.34
C SER A 124 -8.97 -13.16 -4.52
N PHE A 125 -7.78 -12.94 -5.08
CA PHE A 125 -6.50 -13.13 -4.39
C PHE A 125 -6.30 -12.04 -3.33
N ALA A 126 -7.19 -12.01 -2.33
CA ALA A 126 -7.19 -11.02 -1.25
C ALA A 126 -6.15 -11.39 -0.19
N TRP A 127 -5.44 -10.38 0.28
CA TRP A 127 -4.51 -10.44 1.39
C TRP A 127 -4.93 -9.44 2.46
N GLU A 128 -4.73 -9.81 3.71
CA GLU A 128 -5.15 -9.01 4.86
C GLU A 128 -4.02 -8.87 5.87
N LEU A 129 -3.92 -7.70 6.46
CA LEU A 129 -3.12 -7.42 7.64
C LEU A 129 -4.04 -6.95 8.76
N SER A 130 -4.11 -7.72 9.85
CA SER A 130 -4.73 -7.27 11.10
C SER A 130 -3.72 -6.43 11.87
N MET A 131 -4.11 -5.21 12.20
CA MET A 131 -3.36 -4.27 13.04
C MET A 131 -3.99 -4.12 14.42
N GLU A 132 -5.03 -4.94 14.72
CA GLU A 132 -5.67 -4.95 16.02
C GLU A 132 -4.68 -5.46 17.09
N ARG A 133 -4.61 -4.72 18.19
CA ARG A 133 -3.83 -5.14 19.34
C ARG A 133 -4.54 -6.32 20.01
N PRO A 134 -3.83 -7.41 20.33
CA PRO A 134 -4.39 -8.42 21.21
C PRO A 134 -4.82 -7.72 22.51
N SER A 135 -6.06 -7.92 22.94
CA SER A 135 -6.67 -7.27 24.11
C SER A 135 -5.91 -7.47 25.42
N ASN A 136 -4.97 -8.41 25.48
CA ASN A 136 -4.20 -8.79 26.67
C ASN A 136 -2.70 -8.48 26.59
N CYS A 137 -2.24 -7.69 25.61
CA CYS A 137 -0.82 -7.37 25.51
C CYS A 137 -0.48 -6.05 26.21
N GLU A 138 -0.23 -6.09 27.52
CA GLU A 138 0.31 -4.93 28.27
C GLU A 138 1.68 -4.46 27.75
N LYS A 139 2.43 -5.35 27.09
CA LYS A 139 3.76 -5.06 26.50
C LYS A 139 3.69 -4.32 25.15
N CYS A 140 2.56 -4.36 24.46
CA CYS A 140 2.42 -3.80 23.11
C CYS A 140 1.93 -2.33 23.08
N LYS A 141 2.12 -1.57 24.15
CA LYS A 141 1.81 -0.13 24.15
C LYS A 141 2.72 0.62 23.16
N GLY A 142 2.32 0.63 21.91
CA GLY A 142 3.04 1.32 20.82
C GLY A 142 3.82 0.44 19.85
N GLU A 143 4.21 -0.78 20.23
CA GLU A 143 5.15 -1.60 19.46
C GLU A 143 4.66 -2.02 18.07
N LEU A 144 3.35 -2.18 17.84
CA LEU A 144 2.85 -2.53 16.51
C LEU A 144 3.01 -1.35 15.53
N CYS A 145 2.73 -0.13 15.99
CA CYS A 145 2.97 1.07 15.19
C CYS A 145 4.47 1.34 15.03
N ASP A 146 5.29 0.98 16.02
CA ASP A 146 6.75 1.13 15.97
C ASP A 146 7.39 0.09 15.03
N ALA A 147 6.79 -1.09 14.88
CA ALA A 147 7.22 -2.08 13.89
C ALA A 147 7.16 -1.56 12.45
N PHE A 148 6.33 -0.55 12.17
CA PHE A 148 6.24 0.12 10.88
C PHE A 148 7.11 1.38 10.77
N ASN A 149 7.90 1.71 11.80
CA ASN A 149 8.86 2.81 11.72
C ASN A 149 9.98 2.46 10.74
N VAL A 150 10.22 3.36 9.82
CA VAL A 150 11.23 3.19 8.80
C VAL A 150 12.20 4.35 8.83
N THR A 151 13.47 4.04 9.05
CA THR A 151 14.55 5.00 8.81
C THR A 151 15.09 4.73 7.41
N LEU A 152 14.75 5.56 6.46
CA LEU A 152 15.17 5.38 5.07
C LEU A 152 15.70 6.67 4.46
N PRO A 153 16.63 6.53 3.50
CA PRO A 153 17.08 7.65 2.69
C PRO A 153 16.05 8.11 1.65
N VAL A 154 14.80 7.66 1.78
CA VAL A 154 13.71 7.96 0.84
C VAL A 154 12.66 8.80 1.55
N THR A 155 12.30 9.92 0.96
CA THR A 155 11.25 10.79 1.51
C THR A 155 9.87 10.26 1.12
N ILE A 156 9.06 9.91 2.13
CA ILE A 156 7.65 9.58 1.95
C ILE A 156 6.86 10.86 2.23
N ARG A 157 6.09 11.31 1.26
CA ARG A 157 5.23 12.50 1.39
C ARG A 157 3.77 12.07 1.26
N LYS A 158 2.93 12.58 2.15
CA LYS A 158 1.48 12.59 1.96
C LYS A 158 1.16 13.69 0.95
N ARG A 159 0.34 13.38 -0.02
CA ARG A 159 -0.26 14.34 -0.95
C ARG A 159 -1.77 14.35 -0.80
#